data_58843de81ca887abb0f8291fb5e31e0d
#
_entry.id   58843de81ca887abb0f8291fb5e31e0d
#
_cell.length_a   1.000
_cell.length_b   1.000
_cell.length_c   1.000
_cell.angle_alpha   90.00
_cell.angle_beta   90.00
_cell.angle_gamma   90.00
#
_symmetry.space_group_name_H-M   'P 1'
#
loop_
_entity.id
_entity.type
_entity.pdbx_description
1 polymer ?
#
loop_
_entity_poly.entity_id
_entity_poly.type
_entity_poly.pdbx_seq_one_letter_code
_entity_poly.pdbx_strand_id
1 'polypeptide(L)'
;MNKILSLAAVTLLSATASFAAQAAETADYSGLTACGHSKNTTLIAGPNLTIYLWEFGGIVPPESTFKPLQNATVHCTGYSRIMQGKLTGMAGCHWTDAAGDTFDGESVDTPDKPGAWTFLAGTGKYQGISGGGSYSTTAMGKMNADGSLELCFSPTGKWTLPK
;
A
#
# COMPACT_ATOMS: atom_id res chain seq x y z
N MET A 1 70.66 37.07 -18.80
CA MET A 1 70.02 35.77 -18.51
C MET A 1 68.67 36.08 -17.93
N ASN A 2 67.61 36.11 -18.82
CA ASN A 2 66.23 36.41 -18.44
C ASN A 2 65.46 35.10 -18.34
N LYS A 3 64.96 34.77 -17.15
CA LYS A 3 64.05 33.63 -16.92
C LYS A 3 62.66 34.16 -17.08
N ILE A 4 61.95 33.64 -18.10
CA ILE A 4 60.51 33.84 -18.35
C ILE A 4 59.76 32.77 -17.54
N LEU A 5 59.03 33.21 -16.51
CA LEU A 5 58.04 32.33 -15.81
C LEU A 5 56.75 32.30 -16.62
N SER A 6 56.42 31.13 -17.17
CA SER A 6 55.09 30.87 -17.73
C SER A 6 54.09 30.49 -16.63
N LEU A 7 53.09 31.35 -16.39
CA LEU A 7 51.92 31.02 -15.58
C LEU A 7 50.96 30.23 -16.44
N ALA A 8 50.74 28.97 -16.10
CA ALA A 8 49.66 28.16 -16.67
C ALA A 8 48.35 28.42 -15.87
N ALA A 9 47.39 29.05 -16.51
CA ALA A 9 46.07 29.24 -15.95
C ALA A 9 45.27 27.93 -16.11
N VAL A 10 44.98 27.27 -14.99
CA VAL A 10 44.07 26.12 -14.93
C VAL A 10 42.64 26.63 -14.80
N THR A 11 41.87 26.58 -15.88
CA THR A 11 40.44 26.86 -15.89
C THR A 11 39.71 25.63 -15.38
N LEU A 12 39.17 25.66 -14.15
CA LEU A 12 38.22 24.67 -13.65
C LEU A 12 36.85 24.92 -14.32
N LEU A 13 36.46 24.06 -15.25
CA LEU A 13 35.06 23.97 -15.70
C LEU A 13 34.25 23.31 -14.61
N SER A 14 33.48 24.09 -13.88
CA SER A 14 32.45 23.59 -12.98
C SER A 14 31.24 23.11 -13.83
N ALA A 15 31.15 21.82 -14.06
CA ALA A 15 29.93 21.20 -14.63
C ALA A 15 28.83 21.24 -13.57
N THR A 16 27.94 22.23 -13.62
CA THR A 16 26.70 22.21 -12.86
C THR A 16 25.75 21.19 -13.49
N ALA A 17 25.69 20.00 -12.91
CA ALA A 17 24.66 19.02 -13.26
C ALA A 17 23.32 19.59 -12.80
N SER A 18 22.53 20.12 -13.74
CA SER A 18 21.12 20.46 -13.50
C SER A 18 20.34 19.17 -13.32
N PHE A 19 20.08 18.78 -12.09
CA PHE A 19 19.08 17.76 -11.81
C PHE A 19 17.71 18.37 -12.17
N ALA A 20 17.20 18.04 -13.34
CA ALA A 20 15.81 18.30 -13.67
C ALA A 20 14.97 17.50 -12.67
N ALA A 21 14.29 18.17 -11.76
CA ALA A 21 13.32 17.54 -10.87
C ALA A 21 12.21 16.95 -11.78
N GLN A 22 12.22 15.66 -11.95
CA GLN A 22 11.14 14.96 -12.67
C GLN A 22 9.86 15.13 -11.85
N ALA A 23 8.79 15.59 -12.50
CA ALA A 23 7.50 15.75 -11.85
C ALA A 23 6.98 14.40 -11.35
N ALA A 24 6.49 14.37 -10.11
CA ALA A 24 5.86 13.19 -9.54
C ALA A 24 4.64 12.77 -10.37
N GLU A 25 4.45 11.48 -10.54
CA GLU A 25 3.28 10.92 -11.23
C GLU A 25 2.18 10.63 -10.22
N THR A 26 1.03 11.27 -10.38
CA THR A 26 -0.16 10.98 -9.58
C THR A 26 -1.15 10.20 -10.42
N ALA A 27 -1.62 9.07 -9.92
CA ALA A 27 -2.62 8.24 -10.57
C ALA A 27 -3.75 7.85 -9.60
N ASP A 28 -4.96 7.71 -10.16
CA ASP A 28 -6.11 7.14 -9.49
C ASP A 28 -6.04 5.62 -9.60
N TYR A 29 -6.25 4.90 -8.49
CA TYR A 29 -6.27 3.43 -8.46
C TYR A 29 -7.67 2.85 -8.29
N SER A 30 -8.70 3.58 -8.68
CA SER A 30 -10.06 3.02 -8.79
C SER A 30 -10.09 1.80 -9.73
N GLY A 31 -10.91 0.82 -9.37
CA GLY A 31 -10.96 -0.46 -10.08
C GLY A 31 -9.91 -1.49 -9.64
N LEU A 32 -9.06 -1.17 -8.68
CA LEU A 32 -8.28 -2.16 -7.96
C LEU A 32 -9.22 -3.03 -7.11
N THR A 33 -9.06 -4.34 -7.21
CA THR A 33 -9.74 -5.32 -6.36
C THR A 33 -8.73 -6.39 -6.00
N ALA A 34 -8.65 -6.75 -4.73
CA ALA A 34 -7.87 -7.89 -4.28
C ALA A 34 -8.80 -8.92 -3.64
N CYS A 35 -8.65 -10.17 -4.04
CA CYS A 35 -9.43 -11.30 -3.54
C CYS A 35 -8.51 -12.34 -2.92
N GLY A 36 -8.98 -12.99 -1.87
CA GLY A 36 -8.19 -14.03 -1.24
C GLY A 36 -8.81 -14.57 0.03
N HIS A 37 -7.98 -15.23 0.79
CA HIS A 37 -8.32 -15.95 1.99
C HIS A 37 -7.93 -15.16 3.24
N SER A 38 -8.88 -15.02 4.17
CA SER A 38 -8.63 -14.45 5.50
C SER A 38 -8.79 -15.53 6.56
N LYS A 39 -8.00 -15.41 7.62
CA LYS A 39 -8.12 -16.22 8.83
C LYS A 39 -8.20 -15.33 10.05
N ASN A 40 -9.22 -15.58 10.90
CA ASN A 40 -9.46 -14.83 12.11
C ASN A 40 -9.16 -15.69 13.34
N THR A 41 -8.49 -15.09 14.32
CA THR A 41 -8.27 -15.67 15.65
C THR A 41 -8.94 -14.80 16.68
N THR A 42 -10.03 -15.28 17.26
CA THR A 42 -10.77 -14.54 18.29
C THR A 42 -10.00 -14.55 19.61
N LEU A 43 -9.68 -13.36 20.12
CA LEU A 43 -9.03 -13.17 21.41
C LEU A 43 -10.03 -12.96 22.55
N ILE A 44 -11.10 -12.21 22.29
CA ILE A 44 -12.18 -11.92 23.21
C ILE A 44 -13.50 -12.11 22.48
N ALA A 45 -14.41 -12.88 23.07
CA ALA A 45 -15.78 -13.03 22.59
C ALA A 45 -16.76 -12.81 23.74
N GLY A 46 -17.44 -11.70 23.72
CA GLY A 46 -18.44 -11.34 24.72
C GLY A 46 -19.65 -10.66 24.09
N PRO A 47 -20.76 -10.51 24.81
CA PRO A 47 -22.01 -10.00 24.26
C PRO A 47 -21.91 -8.57 23.72
N ASN A 48 -20.99 -7.76 24.24
CA ASN A 48 -20.81 -6.36 23.85
C ASN A 48 -19.44 -6.05 23.29
N LEU A 49 -18.51 -7.01 23.30
CA LEU A 49 -17.13 -6.82 22.87
C LEU A 49 -16.62 -8.10 22.23
N THR A 50 -16.19 -8.00 20.97
CA THR A 50 -15.40 -9.01 20.30
C THR A 50 -14.09 -8.38 19.82
N ILE A 51 -12.98 -9.05 20.08
CA ILE A 51 -11.66 -8.66 19.55
C ILE A 51 -11.08 -9.88 18.86
N TYR A 52 -10.61 -9.71 17.65
CA TYR A 52 -9.91 -10.75 16.90
C TYR A 52 -8.71 -10.18 16.15
N LEU A 53 -7.68 -11.01 16.05
CA LEU A 53 -6.60 -10.83 15.09
C LEU A 53 -6.97 -11.50 13.78
N TRP A 54 -6.46 -10.97 12.69
CA TRP A 54 -6.70 -11.56 11.39
C TRP A 54 -5.50 -11.42 10.46
N GLU A 55 -5.40 -12.35 9.55
CA GLU A 55 -4.47 -12.34 8.43
C GLU A 55 -5.26 -12.48 7.14
N PHE A 56 -4.79 -11.85 6.11
CA PHE A 56 -5.34 -11.96 4.76
C PHE A 56 -4.20 -12.19 3.78
N GLY A 57 -4.33 -13.20 2.93
CA GLY A 57 -3.47 -13.43 1.79
C GLY A 57 -4.30 -13.42 0.51
N GLY A 58 -3.94 -12.60 -0.45
CA GLY A 58 -4.74 -12.42 -1.65
C GLY A 58 -3.93 -12.04 -2.89
N ILE A 59 -4.63 -11.94 -3.99
CA ILE A 59 -4.10 -11.56 -5.28
C ILE A 59 -5.02 -10.53 -5.93
N VAL A 60 -4.44 -9.64 -6.72
CA VAL A 60 -5.18 -8.80 -7.66
C VAL A 60 -5.44 -9.64 -8.91
N PRO A 61 -6.69 -10.02 -9.18
CA PRO A 61 -6.99 -10.90 -10.30
C PRO A 61 -6.70 -10.22 -11.65
N PRO A 62 -6.41 -10.99 -12.70
CA PRO A 62 -6.05 -10.45 -14.01
C PRO A 62 -7.16 -9.64 -14.68
N GLU A 63 -8.41 -9.85 -14.29
CA GLU A 63 -9.59 -9.07 -14.71
C GLU A 63 -9.73 -7.71 -14.03
N SER A 64 -8.92 -7.41 -12.99
CA SER A 64 -8.88 -6.09 -12.36
C SER A 64 -8.64 -5.01 -13.41
N THR A 65 -9.43 -3.94 -13.36
CA THR A 65 -9.29 -2.83 -14.31
C THR A 65 -8.07 -1.95 -14.01
N PHE A 66 -7.51 -2.05 -12.81
CA PHE A 66 -6.28 -1.34 -12.45
C PHE A 66 -5.04 -2.14 -12.90
N LYS A 67 -4.64 -1.93 -14.14
CA LYS A 67 -3.54 -2.66 -14.80
C LYS A 67 -2.20 -2.67 -14.06
N PRO A 68 -1.74 -1.58 -13.41
CA PRO A 68 -0.43 -1.55 -12.77
C PRO A 68 -0.22 -2.61 -11.67
N LEU A 69 -1.31 -3.12 -11.07
CA LEU A 69 -1.25 -4.13 -10.02
C LEU A 69 -1.88 -5.48 -10.40
N GLN A 70 -2.19 -5.72 -11.67
CA GLN A 70 -2.64 -7.05 -12.09
C GLN A 70 -1.62 -8.12 -11.71
N ASN A 71 -2.08 -9.23 -11.15
CA ASN A 71 -1.27 -10.33 -10.61
C ASN A 71 -0.37 -9.94 -9.42
N ALA A 72 -0.53 -8.75 -8.85
CA ALA A 72 0.11 -8.43 -7.58
C ALA A 72 -0.44 -9.31 -6.46
N THR A 73 0.41 -9.66 -5.52
CA THR A 73 0.00 -10.33 -4.28
C THR A 73 -0.09 -9.31 -3.14
N VAL A 74 -0.93 -9.61 -2.17
CA VAL A 74 -1.06 -8.81 -0.96
C VAL A 74 -1.14 -9.72 0.25
N HIS A 75 -0.43 -9.34 1.30
CA HIS A 75 -0.54 -9.96 2.61
C HIS A 75 -0.79 -8.87 3.65
N CYS A 76 -1.87 -9.03 4.42
CA CYS A 76 -2.24 -8.09 5.48
C CYS A 76 -2.33 -8.81 6.82
N THR A 77 -1.96 -8.11 7.88
CA THR A 77 -2.22 -8.53 9.25
C THR A 77 -2.83 -7.38 10.02
N GLY A 78 -3.78 -7.69 10.87
CA GLY A 78 -4.48 -6.65 11.61
C GLY A 78 -5.23 -7.17 12.83
N TYR A 79 -5.85 -6.22 13.51
CA TYR A 79 -6.83 -6.51 14.54
C TYR A 79 -8.14 -5.78 14.25
N SER A 80 -9.22 -6.36 14.72
CA SER A 80 -10.53 -5.72 14.71
C SER A 80 -11.19 -5.85 16.07
N ARG A 81 -11.89 -4.81 16.44
CA ARG A 81 -12.69 -4.73 17.66
C ARG A 81 -14.11 -4.35 17.28
N ILE A 82 -15.06 -5.19 17.65
CA ILE A 82 -16.48 -4.87 17.56
C ILE A 82 -17.00 -4.61 18.97
N MET A 83 -17.43 -3.38 19.20
CA MET A 83 -18.00 -2.97 20.48
C MET A 83 -19.38 -2.37 20.22
N GLN A 84 -20.42 -2.98 20.83
CA GLN A 84 -21.82 -2.59 20.61
C GLN A 84 -22.21 -2.50 19.13
N GLY A 85 -21.75 -3.45 18.33
CA GLY A 85 -21.98 -3.51 16.87
C GLY A 85 -21.14 -2.56 16.02
N LYS A 86 -20.27 -1.76 16.63
CA LYS A 86 -19.39 -0.81 15.93
C LYS A 86 -18.00 -1.39 15.74
N LEU A 87 -17.56 -1.46 14.48
CA LEU A 87 -16.24 -1.92 14.10
C LEU A 87 -15.21 -0.80 14.25
N THR A 88 -14.08 -1.13 14.86
CA THR A 88 -12.83 -0.38 14.80
C THR A 88 -11.69 -1.35 14.58
N GLY A 89 -10.63 -0.93 13.91
CA GLY A 89 -9.50 -1.79 13.66
C GLY A 89 -8.39 -1.09 12.90
N MET A 90 -7.28 -1.80 12.74
CA MET A 90 -6.21 -1.38 11.85
C MET A 90 -5.47 -2.60 11.32
N ALA A 91 -4.84 -2.44 10.17
CA ALA A 91 -3.98 -3.44 9.57
C ALA A 91 -2.82 -2.82 8.83
N GLY A 92 -1.70 -3.54 8.79
CA GLY A 92 -0.61 -3.32 7.86
C GLY A 92 -0.71 -4.32 6.71
N CYS A 93 -0.49 -3.85 5.50
CA CYS A 93 -0.50 -4.68 4.29
C CYS A 93 0.80 -4.50 3.52
N HIS A 94 1.35 -5.61 3.07
CA HIS A 94 2.50 -5.68 2.17
C HIS A 94 2.04 -6.16 0.80
N TRP A 95 2.38 -5.41 -0.23
CA TRP A 95 2.04 -5.69 -1.61
C TRP A 95 3.30 -5.99 -2.40
N THR A 96 3.22 -6.97 -3.29
CA THR A 96 4.30 -7.31 -4.23
C THR A 96 3.70 -7.39 -5.62
N ASP A 97 4.20 -6.60 -6.55
CA ASP A 97 3.72 -6.66 -7.93
C ASP A 97 4.35 -7.79 -8.72
N ALA A 98 3.91 -7.97 -9.96
CA ALA A 98 4.40 -9.03 -10.85
C ALA A 98 5.89 -8.90 -11.21
N ALA A 99 6.52 -7.74 -11.03
CA ALA A 99 7.94 -7.51 -11.25
C ALA A 99 8.79 -7.73 -9.98
N GLY A 100 8.15 -7.87 -8.81
CA GLY A 100 8.80 -8.03 -7.53
C GLY A 100 9.03 -6.71 -6.77
N ASP A 101 8.58 -5.58 -7.31
CA ASP A 101 8.58 -4.32 -6.59
C ASP A 101 7.47 -4.31 -5.53
N THR A 102 7.76 -3.70 -4.38
CA THR A 102 6.86 -3.79 -3.22
C THR A 102 6.41 -2.42 -2.72
N PHE A 103 5.27 -2.38 -2.05
CA PHE A 103 4.88 -1.26 -1.22
C PHE A 103 4.09 -1.73 0.00
N ASP A 104 4.17 -0.92 1.04
CA ASP A 104 3.47 -1.10 2.29
C ASP A 104 2.40 -0.04 2.46
N GLY A 105 1.33 -0.39 3.14
CA GLY A 105 0.30 0.54 3.51
C GLY A 105 -0.41 0.11 4.78
N GLU A 106 -1.13 1.03 5.36
CA GLU A 106 -1.97 0.76 6.53
C GLU A 106 -3.43 1.07 6.23
N SER A 107 -4.29 0.35 6.89
CA SER A 107 -5.73 0.61 6.88
C SER A 107 -6.25 0.85 8.30
N VAL A 108 -7.25 1.71 8.40
CA VAL A 108 -7.92 2.02 9.67
C VAL A 108 -9.42 1.97 9.47
N ASP A 109 -10.07 1.15 10.30
CA ASP A 109 -11.53 1.10 10.38
C ASP A 109 -12.03 2.02 11.48
N THR A 110 -12.97 2.88 11.12
CA THR A 110 -13.71 3.74 12.06
C THR A 110 -15.20 3.48 11.93
N PRO A 111 -15.95 3.53 13.03
CA PRO A 111 -17.39 3.29 12.99
C PRO A 111 -18.12 4.18 11.98
N ASP A 112 -19.05 3.58 11.27
CA ASP A 112 -20.00 4.28 10.38
C ASP A 112 -19.32 5.04 9.20
N LYS A 113 -18.08 4.67 8.83
CA LYS A 113 -17.33 5.24 7.69
C LYS A 113 -16.68 4.12 6.86
N PRO A 114 -16.43 4.36 5.57
CA PRO A 114 -15.51 3.51 4.81
C PRO A 114 -14.16 3.42 5.51
N GLY A 115 -13.50 2.28 5.38
CA GLY A 115 -12.14 2.13 5.87
C GLY A 115 -11.19 3.12 5.18
N ALA A 116 -10.25 3.67 5.91
CA ALA A 116 -9.21 4.53 5.36
C ALA A 116 -7.99 3.70 4.99
N TRP A 117 -7.27 4.12 3.95
CA TRP A 117 -6.04 3.49 3.46
C TRP A 117 -4.96 4.54 3.23
N THR A 118 -3.71 4.26 3.64
CA THR A 118 -2.56 5.16 3.48
C THR A 118 -1.34 4.36 3.04
N PHE A 119 -0.59 4.85 2.04
CA PHE A 119 0.71 4.28 1.67
C PHE A 119 1.78 4.76 2.63
N LEU A 120 2.69 3.85 3.03
CA LEU A 120 3.74 4.11 4.01
C LEU A 120 5.13 4.15 3.37
N ALA A 121 5.46 3.15 2.57
CA ALA A 121 6.77 2.96 1.98
C ALA A 121 6.68 2.08 0.72
N GLY A 122 7.76 2.03 -0.05
CA GLY A 122 7.86 1.13 -1.19
C GLY A 122 9.29 0.95 -1.69
N THR A 123 9.50 -0.05 -2.54
CA THR A 123 10.76 -0.36 -3.20
C THR A 123 10.62 -0.25 -4.71
N GLY A 124 11.73 -0.29 -5.44
CA GLY A 124 11.72 -0.21 -6.89
C GLY A 124 10.95 0.99 -7.40
N LYS A 125 10.00 0.78 -8.30
CA LYS A 125 9.15 1.85 -8.85
C LYS A 125 8.21 2.52 -7.83
N TYR A 126 8.01 1.89 -6.66
CA TYR A 126 7.20 2.45 -5.58
C TYR A 126 8.01 3.19 -4.52
N GLN A 127 9.33 3.32 -4.71
CA GLN A 127 10.16 4.08 -3.75
C GLN A 127 9.64 5.51 -3.61
N GLY A 128 9.32 5.92 -2.37
CA GLY A 128 8.75 7.22 -2.07
C GLY A 128 7.26 7.37 -2.41
N ILE A 129 6.55 6.25 -2.63
CA ILE A 129 5.09 6.26 -2.80
C ILE A 129 4.41 7.00 -1.65
N SER A 130 3.39 7.77 -1.99
CA SER A 130 2.56 8.49 -1.02
C SER A 130 1.11 8.58 -1.49
N GLY A 131 0.22 9.02 -0.62
CA GLY A 131 -1.20 9.14 -0.89
C GLY A 131 -2.03 8.14 -0.09
N GLY A 132 -3.23 7.86 -0.56
CA GLY A 132 -4.17 7.01 0.14
C GLY A 132 -5.60 7.20 -0.36
N GLY A 133 -6.55 6.71 0.41
CA GLY A 133 -7.96 6.79 0.05
C GLY A 133 -8.83 6.01 1.01
N SER A 134 -9.82 5.32 0.47
CA SER A 134 -10.72 4.46 1.22
C SER A 134 -10.73 3.04 0.65
N TYR A 135 -11.29 2.11 1.40
CA TYR A 135 -11.55 0.75 0.93
C TYR A 135 -12.90 0.26 1.41
N SER A 136 -13.42 -0.73 0.71
CA SER A 136 -14.63 -1.45 1.09
C SER A 136 -14.47 -2.94 0.79
N THR A 137 -15.11 -3.77 1.60
CA THR A 137 -15.28 -5.18 1.29
C THR A 137 -16.37 -5.32 0.25
N THR A 138 -16.04 -5.90 -0.91
CA THR A 138 -16.95 -6.02 -2.06
C THR A 138 -17.59 -7.39 -2.19
N ALA A 139 -16.94 -8.42 -1.62
CA ALA A 139 -17.50 -9.75 -1.49
C ALA A 139 -16.96 -10.40 -0.20
N MET A 140 -17.80 -11.15 0.47
CA MET A 140 -17.44 -11.88 1.69
C MET A 140 -18.14 -13.23 1.68
N GLY A 141 -17.36 -14.30 1.78
CA GLY A 141 -17.83 -15.65 1.97
C GLY A 141 -18.35 -15.89 3.38
N LYS A 142 -18.91 -17.06 3.60
CA LYS A 142 -19.30 -17.50 4.94
C LYS A 142 -18.03 -17.87 5.74
N MET A 143 -17.97 -17.41 6.98
CA MET A 143 -16.90 -17.83 7.88
C MET A 143 -17.01 -19.30 8.23
N ASN A 144 -15.93 -20.04 8.09
CA ASN A 144 -15.79 -21.44 8.48
C ASN A 144 -15.63 -21.58 9.99
N ALA A 145 -15.76 -22.81 10.50
CA ALA A 145 -15.62 -23.08 11.94
C ALA A 145 -14.21 -22.79 12.48
N ASP A 146 -13.19 -22.83 11.63
CA ASP A 146 -11.79 -22.52 11.97
C ASP A 146 -11.46 -21.02 11.89
N GLY A 147 -12.46 -20.16 11.62
CA GLY A 147 -12.29 -18.71 11.48
C GLY A 147 -11.84 -18.25 10.10
N SER A 148 -11.72 -19.16 9.13
CA SER A 148 -11.33 -18.81 7.77
C SER A 148 -12.53 -18.37 6.92
N LEU A 149 -12.28 -17.47 5.96
CA LEU A 149 -13.26 -17.05 4.95
C LEU A 149 -12.57 -16.50 3.70
N GLU A 150 -13.28 -16.54 2.60
CA GLU A 150 -12.88 -15.86 1.36
C GLU A 150 -13.49 -14.46 1.34
N LEU A 151 -12.70 -13.49 0.92
CA LEU A 151 -13.19 -12.13 0.75
C LEU A 151 -12.48 -11.39 -0.39
N CYS A 152 -13.15 -10.37 -0.92
CA CYS A 152 -12.56 -9.39 -1.81
C CYS A 152 -12.72 -8.00 -1.19
N PHE A 153 -11.72 -7.16 -1.37
CA PHE A 153 -11.81 -5.75 -1.02
C PHE A 153 -11.33 -4.88 -2.18
N SER A 154 -11.86 -3.69 -2.26
CA SER A 154 -11.54 -2.72 -3.31
C SER A 154 -11.11 -1.41 -2.67
N PRO A 155 -9.81 -1.10 -2.69
CA PRO A 155 -9.32 0.22 -2.34
C PRO A 155 -9.55 1.19 -3.50
N THR A 156 -9.80 2.45 -3.15
CA THR A 156 -9.95 3.55 -4.09
C THR A 156 -9.24 4.78 -3.57
N GLY A 157 -8.68 5.57 -4.45
CA GLY A 157 -7.96 6.79 -4.06
C GLY A 157 -6.87 7.16 -5.05
N LYS A 158 -5.87 7.86 -4.56
CA LYS A 158 -4.75 8.30 -5.39
C LYS A 158 -3.42 7.94 -4.76
N TRP A 159 -2.48 7.56 -5.59
CA TRP A 159 -1.07 7.49 -5.23
C TRP A 159 -0.26 8.54 -5.97
N THR A 160 0.86 8.89 -5.40
CA THR A 160 1.89 9.71 -6.03
C THR A 160 3.20 8.96 -5.98
N LEU A 161 3.81 8.75 -7.14
CA LEU A 161 5.11 8.12 -7.30
C LEU A 161 6.12 9.21 -7.69
N PRO A 162 7.21 9.42 -6.90
CA PRO A 162 8.32 10.24 -7.33
C PRO A 162 8.99 9.58 -8.55
N LYS A 163 9.43 10.38 -9.50
CA LYS A 163 10.22 9.92 -10.66
C LYS A 163 11.70 10.08 -10.39
#